data_bcb868b42daf1b14e1ad69d1162d36dc
#
_entry.id   bcb868b42daf1b14e1ad69d1162d36dc
#
_cell.length_a   1.000
_cell.length_b   1.000
_cell.length_c   1.000
_cell.angle_alpha   90.00
_cell.angle_beta   90.00
_cell.angle_gamma   90.00
#
_symmetry.space_group_name_H-M   'P 1'
#
loop_
_entity.id
_entity.type
_entity.pdbx_description
1 polymer ?
#
loop_
_entity_poly.entity_id
_entity_poly.type
_entity_poly.pdbx_seq_one_letter_code
_entity_poly.pdbx_strand_id
1 'polypeptide(L)'
;MAQTNEYHPISFMQVGSSSSSSPRFLQDSSQVETLASRMGSLNLSNLDTFHGYQTNQYHEACFQRVRNIESANATVPTRRHHRLPHATGGISGPPSGEELAWPHSHYTLETLRGGWFSMAKDPRGSRVVQQKIDEGTIQENFQMVKELEYHLHELIKHPYGSFVILKLFQSRNISVIQKNTFISLITVDQPKLRDLCIHDLGGRVIQQILEVEDVLIAIDRITHAMSGVTVALMKNYNGGYVILQCLKVFPLEHKNAILDVVAQNCRDIAVNKNGCCNIQKIIHHDDVPAFYALIENLISNAEDLAKDQYGNYVLQFLVKKKMLEVNAMLVSELRYKFVGLSIDKYASNVVEDLLHYSRTESAALIVEEIMESPNFLQVVQHQYGNYVVQRALQYTKGFLHENLCAIILSNHERLSSCLHGKMVLHVAQKSRRVRG
;
A
#
# COMPACT_ATOMS: atom_id res chain seq x y z
N MET A 1 0.91 -76.21 -26.59
CA MET A 1 2.22 -75.99 -25.95
C MET A 1 2.16 -74.60 -25.34
N ALA A 2 1.93 -74.58 -24.04
CA ALA A 2 1.87 -73.38 -23.23
C ALA A 2 3.21 -73.20 -22.50
N GLN A 3 3.76 -72.03 -22.50
CA GLN A 3 4.81 -71.68 -21.57
C GLN A 3 4.36 -70.43 -20.74
N THR A 4 4.16 -70.68 -19.49
CA THR A 4 3.93 -69.74 -18.40
C THR A 4 5.27 -69.09 -18.04
N ASN A 5 5.31 -67.76 -17.93
CA ASN A 5 6.42 -67.02 -17.35
C ASN A 5 5.93 -66.38 -16.06
N GLU A 6 6.51 -66.85 -14.97
CA GLU A 6 6.40 -66.32 -13.61
C GLU A 6 7.27 -65.05 -13.52
N TYR A 7 6.71 -63.99 -12.93
CA TYR A 7 7.46 -62.81 -12.52
C TYR A 7 7.72 -62.85 -10.99
N HIS A 8 9.00 -62.90 -10.64
CA HIS A 8 9.48 -62.65 -9.27
C HIS A 8 9.60 -61.15 -8.98
N PRO A 9 9.25 -60.68 -7.77
CA PRO A 9 9.44 -59.26 -7.40
C PRO A 9 10.89 -59.01 -6.97
N ILE A 10 11.47 -57.95 -7.52
CA ILE A 10 12.80 -57.45 -7.16
C ILE A 10 12.68 -56.56 -5.94
N SER A 11 13.46 -56.90 -4.92
CA SER A 11 13.69 -56.17 -3.68
C SER A 11 14.38 -54.85 -3.95
N PHE A 12 13.81 -53.73 -3.51
CA PHE A 12 14.46 -52.41 -3.55
C PHE A 12 15.26 -52.18 -2.28
N MET A 13 16.57 -52.05 -2.43
CA MET A 13 17.50 -51.57 -1.40
C MET A 13 17.21 -50.10 -1.08
N GLN A 14 17.14 -49.80 0.23
CA GLN A 14 17.15 -48.45 0.77
C GLN A 14 18.48 -47.75 0.45
N VAL A 15 18.43 -46.66 -0.28
CA VAL A 15 19.54 -45.69 -0.38
C VAL A 15 19.20 -44.50 0.52
N GLY A 16 20.13 -44.18 1.41
CA GLY A 16 20.00 -43.18 2.44
C GLY A 16 19.70 -41.79 1.90
N SER A 17 18.71 -41.13 2.49
CA SER A 17 18.35 -39.76 2.26
C SER A 17 19.32 -38.81 2.97
N SER A 18 20.12 -38.08 2.20
CA SER A 18 20.84 -36.90 2.67
C SER A 18 19.81 -35.78 2.94
N SER A 19 19.78 -35.31 4.18
CA SER A 19 18.95 -34.23 4.66
C SER A 19 19.36 -32.88 4.02
N SER A 20 18.53 -32.35 3.10
CA SER A 20 18.54 -30.94 2.76
C SER A 20 17.59 -30.23 3.73
N SER A 21 18.17 -29.42 4.61
CA SER A 21 17.45 -28.57 5.55
C SER A 21 16.76 -27.42 4.81
N SER A 22 15.47 -27.57 4.50
CA SER A 22 14.59 -26.45 4.20
C SER A 22 14.27 -25.70 5.50
N PRO A 23 14.25 -24.35 5.51
CA PRO A 23 13.86 -23.62 6.71
C PRO A 23 12.40 -23.93 7.06
N ARG A 24 12.18 -24.49 8.22
CA ARG A 24 10.84 -24.66 8.81
C ARG A 24 10.27 -23.27 9.09
N PHE A 25 9.32 -22.83 8.28
CA PHE A 25 8.39 -21.77 8.68
C PHE A 25 7.56 -22.30 9.86
N LEU A 26 7.76 -21.66 11.00
CA LEU A 26 6.96 -21.89 12.19
C LEU A 26 5.52 -21.42 11.92
N GLN A 27 4.64 -22.37 11.61
CA GLN A 27 3.22 -22.23 11.83
C GLN A 27 2.99 -22.36 13.35
N ASP A 28 3.26 -21.29 14.07
CA ASP A 28 2.82 -21.18 15.46
C ASP A 28 1.67 -20.18 15.53
N SER A 29 0.47 -20.68 15.26
CA SER A 29 -0.78 -19.95 15.42
C SER A 29 -0.95 -19.37 16.84
N SER A 30 -0.24 -19.91 17.83
CA SER A 30 -0.24 -19.43 19.21
C SER A 30 0.41 -18.05 19.38
N GLN A 31 1.41 -17.70 18.57
CA GLN A 31 2.07 -16.38 18.64
C GLN A 31 1.23 -15.29 17.98
N VAL A 32 0.53 -15.60 16.88
CA VAL A 32 -0.38 -14.66 16.23
C VAL A 32 -1.59 -14.36 17.11
N GLU A 33 -2.16 -15.37 17.76
CA GLU A 33 -3.22 -15.19 18.77
C GLU A 33 -2.74 -14.36 19.97
N THR A 34 -1.49 -14.50 20.38
CA THR A 34 -0.91 -13.74 21.50
C THR A 34 -0.74 -12.27 21.15
N LEU A 35 -0.33 -11.93 19.93
CA LEU A 35 -0.20 -10.53 19.48
C LEU A 35 -1.58 -9.90 19.28
N ALA A 36 -2.50 -10.58 18.62
CA ALA A 36 -3.87 -10.13 18.42
C ALA A 36 -4.61 -9.92 19.76
N SER A 37 -4.42 -10.85 20.73
CA SER A 37 -4.97 -10.73 22.08
C SER A 37 -4.37 -9.56 22.88
N ARG A 38 -3.07 -9.27 22.71
CA ARG A 38 -2.39 -8.14 23.37
C ARG A 38 -2.75 -6.80 22.75
N MET A 39 -3.07 -6.75 21.46
CA MET A 39 -3.38 -5.51 20.75
C MET A 39 -4.88 -5.16 20.75
N GLY A 40 -5.78 -6.14 20.89
CA GLY A 40 -7.24 -5.93 20.95
C GLY A 40 -7.74 -5.17 22.18
N SER A 41 -6.87 -4.82 23.13
CA SER A 41 -7.22 -4.03 24.33
C SER A 41 -6.88 -2.54 24.26
N LEU A 42 -6.42 -2.02 23.10
CA LEU A 42 -5.99 -0.63 22.96
C LEU A 42 -7.07 0.25 22.31
N ASN A 43 -7.63 1.13 23.14
CA ASN A 43 -8.65 2.13 22.75
C ASN A 43 -8.00 3.29 21.99
N LEU A 44 -8.35 3.47 20.69
CA LEU A 44 -7.74 4.40 19.72
C LEU A 44 -8.39 5.81 19.69
N SER A 45 -8.82 6.33 20.82
CA SER A 45 -9.46 7.65 20.87
C SER A 45 -8.58 8.75 21.42
N ASN A 46 -7.46 9.12 20.77
CA ASN A 46 -6.79 10.42 21.00
C ASN A 46 -5.74 10.68 19.93
N LEU A 47 -6.13 11.33 18.83
CA LEU A 47 -5.24 11.78 17.75
C LEU A 47 -5.60 13.19 17.29
N ASP A 48 -5.41 14.19 18.18
CA ASP A 48 -5.27 15.58 17.75
C ASP A 48 -4.13 16.26 18.49
N THR A 49 -3.40 17.08 17.73
CA THR A 49 -2.27 17.93 18.12
C THR A 49 -0.88 17.32 18.12
N PHE A 50 -0.12 17.55 17.02
CA PHE A 50 1.27 18.02 17.11
C PHE A 50 1.75 18.71 15.81
N HIS A 51 2.01 20.01 15.91
CA HIS A 51 2.71 20.81 14.92
C HIS A 51 4.21 20.91 15.31
N GLY A 52 5.07 20.78 14.29
CA GLY A 52 6.40 21.36 14.28
C GLY A 52 7.57 20.39 14.29
N TYR A 53 8.17 20.20 13.14
CA TYR A 53 9.58 20.34 12.76
C TYR A 53 9.77 19.80 11.33
N GLN A 54 10.71 20.38 10.59
CA GLN A 54 10.96 20.15 9.16
C GLN A 54 10.97 18.67 8.78
N THR A 55 9.81 18.17 8.43
CA THR A 55 9.65 16.88 7.79
C THR A 55 10.04 17.03 6.33
N ASN A 56 10.95 16.18 5.89
CA ASN A 56 11.41 16.04 4.51
C ASN A 56 10.21 16.25 3.57
N GLN A 57 10.27 17.19 2.59
CA GLN A 57 9.19 17.57 1.66
C GLN A 57 8.44 16.39 1.04
N TYR A 58 9.08 15.23 1.00
CA TYR A 58 8.50 13.98 0.52
C TYR A 58 7.50 13.35 1.49
N HIS A 59 7.78 13.42 2.78
CA HIS A 59 6.90 12.90 3.83
C HIS A 59 5.62 13.74 3.90
N GLU A 60 5.77 15.06 3.86
CA GLU A 60 4.65 16.01 3.80
C GLU A 60 3.81 15.81 2.53
N ALA A 61 4.44 15.57 1.37
CA ALA A 61 3.73 15.27 0.12
C ALA A 61 2.97 13.93 0.16
N CYS A 62 3.48 12.90 0.84
CA CYS A 62 2.76 11.64 1.05
C CYS A 62 1.59 11.84 2.03
N PHE A 63 1.79 12.55 3.15
CA PHE A 63 0.74 12.86 4.11
C PHE A 63 -0.32 13.82 3.56
N GLN A 64 0.07 14.84 2.81
CA GLN A 64 -0.86 15.75 2.11
C GLN A 64 -1.68 14.99 1.07
N ARG A 65 -1.07 14.05 0.35
CA ARG A 65 -1.81 13.19 -0.59
C ARG A 65 -2.79 12.26 0.10
N VAL A 66 -2.43 11.68 1.24
CA VAL A 66 -3.36 10.86 2.04
C VAL A 66 -4.52 11.70 2.54
N ARG A 67 -4.29 12.89 3.13
CA ARG A 67 -5.34 13.82 3.60
C ARG A 67 -6.22 14.36 2.48
N ASN A 68 -5.65 14.70 1.30
CA ASN A 68 -6.42 15.19 0.16
C ASN A 68 -7.33 14.11 -0.45
N ILE A 69 -7.02 12.83 -0.24
CA ILE A 69 -7.87 11.70 -0.67
C ILE A 69 -9.01 11.49 0.30
N GLU A 70 -8.78 11.62 1.61
CA GLU A 70 -9.84 11.57 2.63
C GLU A 70 -10.87 12.68 2.39
N SER A 71 -10.43 13.90 2.06
CA SER A 71 -11.32 15.00 1.71
C SER A 71 -12.03 14.82 0.37
N ALA A 72 -11.40 14.17 -0.62
CA ALA A 72 -12.02 13.88 -1.91
C ALA A 72 -13.04 12.75 -1.86
N ASN A 73 -12.84 11.75 -0.98
CA ASN A 73 -13.78 10.66 -0.76
C ASN A 73 -14.96 11.06 0.16
N ALA A 74 -14.79 12.10 1.00
CA ALA A 74 -15.85 12.63 1.87
C ALA A 74 -16.84 13.54 1.15
N THR A 75 -16.54 14.01 -0.05
CA THR A 75 -17.40 14.85 -0.87
C THR A 75 -17.74 14.18 -2.19
N VAL A 76 -18.78 13.33 -2.18
CA VAL A 76 -19.56 13.04 -3.39
C VAL A 76 -20.53 14.20 -3.56
N PRO A 77 -20.32 15.14 -4.48
CA PRO A 77 -21.29 16.18 -4.73
C PRO A 77 -22.44 15.59 -5.56
N THR A 78 -23.61 15.50 -4.96
CA THR A 78 -24.87 15.55 -5.71
C THR A 78 -24.82 16.71 -6.73
N ARG A 79 -24.97 16.36 -8.00
CA ARG A 79 -25.16 17.18 -9.17
C ARG A 79 -25.34 18.70 -8.89
N ARG A 80 -24.34 19.51 -9.28
CA ARG A 80 -24.56 20.88 -9.75
C ARG A 80 -23.84 21.07 -11.09
N HIS A 81 -24.64 21.50 -12.08
CA HIS A 81 -24.18 21.89 -13.40
C HIS A 81 -23.14 23.02 -13.31
N HIS A 82 -21.91 22.79 -13.74
CA HIS A 82 -20.96 23.85 -14.02
C HIS A 82 -21.00 24.20 -15.51
N ARG A 83 -21.52 25.40 -15.79
CA ARG A 83 -21.30 26.11 -17.05
C ARG A 83 -19.81 26.40 -17.21
N LEU A 84 -19.25 26.03 -18.36
CA LEU A 84 -17.93 26.47 -18.79
C LEU A 84 -17.98 27.97 -19.15
N PRO A 85 -16.91 28.75 -18.88
CA PRO A 85 -16.82 30.14 -19.29
C PRO A 85 -16.65 30.25 -20.81
N HIS A 86 -17.36 31.17 -21.44
CA HIS A 86 -17.17 31.57 -22.81
C HIS A 86 -15.81 32.26 -22.96
N ALA A 87 -14.91 31.72 -23.78
CA ALA A 87 -13.77 32.44 -24.32
C ALA A 87 -14.10 32.84 -25.79
N THR A 88 -14.30 34.13 -26.01
CA THR A 88 -14.33 34.76 -27.33
C THR A 88 -12.90 34.89 -27.83
N GLY A 89 -12.54 34.22 -28.91
CA GLY A 89 -11.27 34.36 -29.61
C GLY A 89 -11.33 33.56 -30.89
N GLY A 90 -11.62 34.24 -32.03
CA GLY A 90 -11.72 33.64 -33.35
C GLY A 90 -10.37 33.14 -33.86
N ILE A 91 -10.31 31.88 -34.25
CA ILE A 91 -9.32 31.33 -35.17
C ILE A 91 -10.07 30.42 -36.14
N SER A 92 -9.85 30.68 -37.44
CA SER A 92 -10.36 29.96 -38.61
C SER A 92 -10.17 28.45 -38.49
N GLY A 93 -11.27 27.66 -38.65
CA GLY A 93 -11.28 26.21 -38.60
C GLY A 93 -10.67 25.58 -39.85
N PRO A 94 -10.16 24.34 -39.72
CA PRO A 94 -9.85 23.49 -40.85
C PRO A 94 -11.14 22.88 -41.47
N PRO A 95 -11.08 22.34 -42.70
CA PRO A 95 -12.24 22.04 -43.51
C PRO A 95 -13.07 20.86 -42.95
N SER A 96 -14.37 20.99 -43.23
CA SER A 96 -15.43 20.02 -42.88
C SER A 96 -15.12 18.59 -43.31
N GLY A 97 -14.70 17.77 -42.34
CA GLY A 97 -14.94 16.32 -42.38
C GLY A 97 -16.38 16.09 -41.98
N GLU A 98 -17.09 15.25 -42.70
CA GLU A 98 -18.48 14.86 -42.46
C GLU A 98 -18.69 14.48 -40.99
N GLU A 99 -19.36 15.34 -40.22
CA GLU A 99 -19.92 15.00 -38.91
C GLU A 99 -20.97 13.92 -39.17
N LEU A 100 -20.64 12.69 -38.82
CA LEU A 100 -21.61 11.61 -38.65
C LEU A 100 -22.58 12.03 -37.54
N ALA A 101 -23.62 12.77 -37.97
CA ALA A 101 -24.73 13.16 -37.10
C ALA A 101 -25.50 11.91 -36.73
N TRP A 102 -25.34 11.45 -35.51
CA TRP A 102 -26.19 10.42 -34.92
C TRP A 102 -27.57 11.06 -34.68
N PRO A 103 -28.63 10.67 -35.44
CA PRO A 103 -29.94 11.29 -35.28
C PRO A 103 -30.61 10.86 -33.99
N HIS A 104 -31.29 11.80 -33.38
CA HIS A 104 -32.08 11.57 -32.18
C HIS A 104 -33.32 10.70 -32.49
N SER A 105 -33.61 9.75 -31.61
CA SER A 105 -34.91 9.13 -31.31
C SER A 105 -35.48 7.93 -32.12
N HIS A 106 -34.89 7.43 -33.18
CA HIS A 106 -35.53 6.33 -33.95
C HIS A 106 -34.69 5.05 -34.17
N TYR A 107 -33.57 4.88 -33.43
CA TYR A 107 -32.79 3.66 -33.54
C TYR A 107 -33.36 2.56 -32.65
N THR A 108 -33.84 1.50 -33.27
CA THR A 108 -34.08 0.22 -32.56
C THR A 108 -32.76 -0.48 -32.31
N LEU A 109 -32.71 -1.36 -31.31
CA LEU A 109 -31.54 -2.18 -31.00
C LEU A 109 -31.05 -2.99 -32.21
N GLU A 110 -31.99 -3.35 -33.12
CA GLU A 110 -31.70 -4.09 -34.37
C GLU A 110 -30.96 -3.22 -35.40
N THR A 111 -31.33 -1.95 -35.56
CA THR A 111 -30.69 -1.04 -36.53
C THR A 111 -29.26 -0.65 -36.13
N LEU A 112 -28.92 -0.79 -34.86
CA LEU A 112 -27.59 -0.47 -34.29
C LEU A 112 -26.65 -1.68 -34.21
N ARG A 113 -27.11 -2.85 -34.65
CA ARG A 113 -26.33 -4.11 -34.62
C ARG A 113 -25.03 -3.98 -35.41
N GLY A 114 -23.89 -4.32 -34.78
CA GLY A 114 -22.56 -4.20 -35.36
C GLY A 114 -21.92 -2.81 -35.23
N GLY A 115 -22.60 -1.83 -34.57
CA GLY A 115 -22.10 -0.47 -34.34
C GLY A 115 -21.93 -0.06 -32.88
N TRP A 116 -22.28 -0.96 -31.95
CA TRP A 116 -22.26 -0.63 -30.51
C TRP A 116 -20.89 -0.22 -29.99
N PHE A 117 -19.83 -0.87 -30.45
CA PHE A 117 -18.46 -0.53 -30.08
C PHE A 117 -18.07 0.88 -30.50
N SER A 118 -18.33 1.26 -31.75
CA SER A 118 -18.04 2.59 -32.28
C SER A 118 -18.85 3.66 -31.54
N MET A 119 -20.14 3.39 -31.31
CA MET A 119 -21.01 4.27 -30.54
C MET A 119 -20.54 4.44 -29.08
N ALA A 120 -20.10 3.36 -28.42
CA ALA A 120 -19.60 3.43 -27.07
C ALA A 120 -18.38 4.33 -26.92
N LYS A 121 -17.61 4.53 -27.99
CA LYS A 121 -16.42 5.41 -28.02
C LYS A 121 -16.74 6.85 -28.43
N ASP A 122 -17.92 7.13 -28.93
CA ASP A 122 -18.36 8.48 -29.31
C ASP A 122 -18.98 9.22 -28.10
N PRO A 123 -18.75 10.54 -27.93
CA PRO A 123 -19.29 11.30 -26.78
C PRO A 123 -20.83 11.31 -26.72
N ARG A 124 -21.53 11.34 -27.86
CA ARG A 124 -22.98 11.32 -27.93
C ARG A 124 -23.48 9.87 -27.98
N GLY A 125 -22.82 9.03 -28.79
CA GLY A 125 -23.12 7.62 -28.94
C GLY A 125 -23.09 6.87 -27.62
N SER A 126 -22.10 7.10 -26.77
CA SER A 126 -22.00 6.43 -25.45
C SER A 126 -23.22 6.71 -24.55
N ARG A 127 -23.81 7.92 -24.64
CA ARG A 127 -25.03 8.25 -23.88
C ARG A 127 -26.25 7.50 -24.45
N VAL A 128 -26.33 7.37 -25.76
CA VAL A 128 -27.40 6.59 -26.41
C VAL A 128 -27.28 5.12 -26.01
N VAL A 129 -26.08 4.53 -26.01
CA VAL A 129 -25.84 3.16 -25.57
C VAL A 129 -26.25 2.98 -24.11
N GLN A 130 -25.86 3.87 -23.22
CA GLN A 130 -26.25 3.83 -21.80
C GLN A 130 -27.77 3.90 -21.62
N GLN A 131 -28.45 4.79 -22.38
CA GLN A 131 -29.90 4.89 -22.38
C GLN A 131 -30.56 3.60 -22.84
N LYS A 132 -30.06 2.97 -23.93
CA LYS A 132 -30.57 1.70 -24.44
C LYS A 132 -30.40 0.54 -23.45
N ILE A 133 -29.31 0.53 -22.67
CA ILE A 133 -29.13 -0.42 -21.57
C ILE A 133 -30.25 -0.28 -20.52
N ASP A 134 -30.68 0.94 -20.21
CA ASP A 134 -31.73 1.17 -19.22
C ASP A 134 -33.14 0.90 -19.76
N GLU A 135 -33.39 1.20 -21.03
CA GLU A 135 -34.69 1.02 -21.68
C GLU A 135 -34.96 -0.42 -22.08
N GLY A 136 -33.92 -1.16 -22.49
CA GLY A 136 -34.03 -2.52 -23.01
C GLY A 136 -34.20 -3.57 -21.92
N THR A 137 -34.85 -4.67 -22.27
CA THR A 137 -34.92 -5.86 -21.42
C THR A 137 -33.59 -6.66 -21.48
N ILE A 138 -33.41 -7.62 -20.58
CA ILE A 138 -32.24 -8.52 -20.57
C ILE A 138 -32.06 -9.20 -21.92
N GLN A 139 -33.15 -9.63 -22.58
CA GLN A 139 -33.12 -10.30 -23.87
C GLN A 139 -32.70 -9.37 -25.02
N GLU A 140 -33.21 -8.16 -25.02
CA GLU A 140 -32.88 -7.15 -26.03
C GLU A 140 -31.41 -6.69 -25.89
N ASN A 141 -30.93 -6.52 -24.67
CA ASN A 141 -29.54 -6.13 -24.42
C ASN A 141 -28.52 -7.22 -24.74
N PHE A 142 -28.94 -8.49 -24.90
CA PHE A 142 -28.04 -9.63 -25.08
C PHE A 142 -27.08 -9.47 -26.27
N GLN A 143 -27.56 -9.03 -27.43
CA GLN A 143 -26.74 -8.87 -28.63
C GLN A 143 -25.72 -7.72 -28.48
N MET A 144 -26.12 -6.62 -27.89
CA MET A 144 -25.23 -5.51 -27.59
C MET A 144 -24.12 -5.93 -26.62
N VAL A 145 -24.46 -6.63 -25.55
CA VAL A 145 -23.50 -7.17 -24.57
C VAL A 145 -22.49 -8.07 -25.26
N LYS A 146 -22.94 -8.98 -26.15
CA LYS A 146 -22.06 -9.87 -26.88
C LYS A 146 -21.05 -9.13 -27.77
N GLU A 147 -21.46 -8.07 -28.46
CA GLU A 147 -20.54 -7.25 -29.24
C GLU A 147 -19.52 -6.54 -28.36
N LEU A 148 -19.95 -5.95 -27.24
CA LEU A 148 -19.07 -5.20 -26.33
C LEU A 148 -18.09 -6.11 -25.57
N GLU A 149 -18.41 -7.39 -25.34
CA GLU A 149 -17.50 -8.37 -24.72
C GLU A 149 -16.15 -8.47 -25.44
N TYR A 150 -16.13 -8.44 -26.76
CA TYR A 150 -14.90 -8.52 -27.56
C TYR A 150 -13.98 -7.31 -27.40
N HIS A 151 -14.54 -6.17 -26.98
CA HIS A 151 -13.84 -4.88 -26.89
C HIS A 151 -13.68 -4.40 -25.43
N LEU A 152 -13.97 -5.26 -24.45
CA LEU A 152 -14.08 -4.92 -23.04
C LEU A 152 -12.85 -4.16 -22.52
N HIS A 153 -11.63 -4.68 -22.75
CA HIS A 153 -10.39 -4.07 -22.26
C HIS A 153 -10.11 -2.69 -22.87
N GLU A 154 -10.49 -2.49 -24.13
CA GLU A 154 -10.35 -1.19 -24.79
C GLU A 154 -11.37 -0.20 -24.22
N LEU A 155 -12.62 -0.60 -24.07
CA LEU A 155 -13.69 0.24 -23.55
C LEU A 155 -13.46 0.67 -22.10
N ILE A 156 -12.95 -0.22 -21.26
CA ILE A 156 -12.59 0.12 -19.85
C ILE A 156 -11.57 1.27 -19.79
N LYS A 157 -10.64 1.34 -20.74
CA LYS A 157 -9.61 2.40 -20.80
C LYS A 157 -10.05 3.62 -21.63
N HIS A 158 -11.23 3.58 -22.26
CA HIS A 158 -11.69 4.64 -23.14
C HIS A 158 -12.50 5.72 -22.38
N PRO A 159 -12.29 7.03 -22.62
CA PRO A 159 -12.98 8.10 -21.90
C PRO A 159 -14.50 8.01 -21.87
N TYR A 160 -15.13 7.59 -22.98
CA TYR A 160 -16.57 7.45 -23.10
C TYR A 160 -17.03 5.99 -22.95
N GLY A 161 -16.27 5.04 -23.48
CA GLY A 161 -16.57 3.62 -23.38
C GLY A 161 -16.61 3.11 -21.94
N SER A 162 -15.80 3.66 -21.07
CA SER A 162 -15.78 3.32 -19.64
C SER A 162 -17.13 3.55 -18.96
N PHE A 163 -17.87 4.60 -19.31
CA PHE A 163 -19.21 4.85 -18.79
C PHE A 163 -20.22 3.80 -19.27
N VAL A 164 -20.07 3.30 -20.50
CA VAL A 164 -20.91 2.22 -21.03
C VAL A 164 -20.65 0.93 -20.23
N ILE A 165 -19.38 0.58 -20.00
CA ILE A 165 -19.02 -0.60 -19.20
C ILE A 165 -19.54 -0.49 -17.77
N LEU A 166 -19.36 0.66 -17.11
CA LEU A 166 -19.92 0.86 -15.78
C LEU A 166 -21.44 0.73 -15.76
N LYS A 167 -22.12 1.24 -16.79
CA LYS A 167 -23.56 1.12 -16.91
C LYS A 167 -24.02 -0.34 -17.06
N LEU A 168 -23.26 -1.17 -17.81
CA LEU A 168 -23.56 -2.61 -17.93
C LEU A 168 -23.48 -3.31 -16.55
N PHE A 169 -22.49 -2.97 -15.72
CA PHE A 169 -22.39 -3.56 -14.38
C PHE A 169 -23.47 -3.05 -13.41
N GLN A 170 -23.87 -1.78 -13.49
CA GLN A 170 -24.84 -1.15 -12.60
C GLN A 170 -26.29 -1.42 -12.95
N SER A 171 -26.59 -1.72 -14.22
CA SER A 171 -27.95 -1.92 -14.69
C SER A 171 -28.56 -3.25 -14.22
N ARG A 172 -29.84 -3.22 -13.82
CA ARG A 172 -30.66 -4.41 -13.54
C ARG A 172 -31.10 -5.14 -14.82
N ASN A 173 -31.03 -4.46 -15.96
CA ASN A 173 -31.38 -4.99 -17.27
C ASN A 173 -30.24 -5.79 -17.93
N ILE A 174 -29.17 -6.04 -17.18
CA ILE A 174 -28.08 -6.93 -17.53
C ILE A 174 -28.06 -8.07 -16.51
N SER A 175 -28.11 -9.30 -17.00
CA SER A 175 -28.15 -10.46 -16.12
C SER A 175 -26.87 -10.65 -15.33
N VAL A 176 -26.96 -11.23 -14.14
CA VAL A 176 -25.80 -11.60 -13.32
C VAL A 176 -24.85 -12.53 -14.09
N ILE A 177 -25.37 -13.41 -14.94
CA ILE A 177 -24.55 -14.31 -15.79
C ILE A 177 -23.69 -13.50 -16.76
N GLN A 178 -24.26 -12.48 -17.40
CA GLN A 178 -23.51 -11.61 -18.32
C GLN A 178 -22.44 -10.80 -17.57
N LYS A 179 -22.77 -10.24 -16.40
CA LYS A 179 -21.80 -9.55 -15.54
C LYS A 179 -20.66 -10.48 -15.14
N ASN A 180 -20.95 -11.73 -14.76
CA ASN A 180 -19.94 -12.74 -14.44
C ASN A 180 -19.08 -13.13 -15.65
N THR A 181 -19.63 -13.12 -16.85
CA THR A 181 -18.85 -13.31 -18.10
C THR A 181 -17.84 -12.18 -18.26
N PHE A 182 -18.24 -10.92 -18.07
CA PHE A 182 -17.31 -9.79 -18.08
C PHE A 182 -16.22 -9.92 -17.04
N ILE A 183 -16.56 -10.29 -15.81
CA ILE A 183 -15.56 -10.54 -14.74
C ILE A 183 -14.59 -11.64 -15.16
N SER A 184 -15.08 -12.72 -15.77
CA SER A 184 -14.22 -13.80 -16.28
C SER A 184 -13.24 -13.29 -17.33
N LEU A 185 -13.69 -12.46 -18.27
CA LEU A 185 -12.85 -11.88 -19.32
C LEU A 185 -11.81 -10.90 -18.76
N ILE A 186 -12.15 -10.13 -17.72
CA ILE A 186 -11.23 -9.22 -17.03
C ILE A 186 -10.15 -9.99 -16.28
N THR A 187 -10.51 -11.10 -15.64
CA THR A 187 -9.65 -11.81 -14.66
C THR A 187 -8.86 -12.97 -15.22
N VAL A 188 -9.18 -13.49 -16.41
CA VAL A 188 -8.53 -14.68 -17.00
C VAL A 188 -7.09 -14.43 -17.40
N ASP A 189 -6.75 -13.22 -17.81
CA ASP A 189 -5.43 -12.82 -18.31
C ASP A 189 -4.79 -11.84 -17.29
N GLN A 190 -3.91 -12.33 -16.46
CA GLN A 190 -3.26 -11.52 -15.41
C GLN A 190 -2.46 -10.32 -15.95
N PRO A 191 -1.67 -10.43 -17.03
CA PRO A 191 -1.06 -9.28 -17.69
C PRO A 191 -2.04 -8.19 -18.09
N LYS A 192 -3.17 -8.56 -18.71
CA LYS A 192 -4.21 -7.60 -19.10
C LYS A 192 -4.93 -7.00 -17.89
N LEU A 193 -5.24 -7.80 -16.87
CA LEU A 193 -5.81 -7.30 -15.61
C LEU A 193 -4.89 -6.28 -14.95
N ARG A 194 -3.59 -6.60 -14.84
CA ARG A 194 -2.59 -5.65 -14.33
C ARG A 194 -2.60 -4.34 -15.14
N ASP A 195 -2.60 -4.43 -16.45
CA ASP A 195 -2.60 -3.28 -17.35
C ASP A 195 -3.84 -2.40 -17.18
N LEU A 196 -5.02 -3.01 -16.99
CA LEU A 196 -6.24 -2.28 -16.63
C LEU A 196 -6.11 -1.55 -15.29
N CYS A 197 -5.62 -2.24 -14.26
CA CYS A 197 -5.55 -1.70 -12.91
C CYS A 197 -4.53 -0.57 -12.75
N ILE A 198 -3.43 -0.57 -13.52
CA ILE A 198 -2.41 0.50 -13.48
C ILE A 198 -2.76 1.69 -14.40
N HIS A 199 -3.70 1.53 -15.33
CA HIS A 199 -4.14 2.60 -16.21
C HIS A 199 -4.99 3.63 -15.45
N ASP A 200 -4.79 4.92 -15.71
CA ASP A 200 -5.45 6.03 -14.99
C ASP A 200 -6.98 5.89 -14.94
N LEU A 201 -7.58 5.65 -16.08
CA LEU A 201 -9.03 5.48 -16.19
C LEU A 201 -9.44 4.05 -15.84
N GLY A 202 -8.71 3.05 -16.37
CA GLY A 202 -9.00 1.64 -16.16
C GLY A 202 -9.04 1.27 -14.67
N GLY A 203 -8.04 1.72 -13.89
CA GLY A 203 -8.00 1.48 -12.45
C GLY A 203 -9.21 2.06 -11.69
N ARG A 204 -9.72 3.22 -12.10
CA ARG A 204 -10.94 3.83 -11.52
C ARG A 204 -12.19 3.03 -11.89
N VAL A 205 -12.27 2.54 -13.14
CA VAL A 205 -13.38 1.71 -13.60
C VAL A 205 -13.41 0.38 -12.84
N ILE A 206 -12.25 -0.28 -12.69
CA ILE A 206 -12.15 -1.52 -11.91
C ILE A 206 -12.58 -1.29 -10.45
N GLN A 207 -12.15 -0.20 -9.81
CA GLN A 207 -12.59 0.14 -8.45
C GLN A 207 -14.13 0.25 -8.35
N GLN A 208 -14.78 0.91 -9.32
CA GLN A 208 -16.25 1.06 -9.34
C GLN A 208 -16.96 -0.26 -9.65
N ILE A 209 -16.38 -1.11 -10.49
CA ILE A 209 -16.91 -2.46 -10.76
C ILE A 209 -16.91 -3.30 -9.48
N LEU A 210 -15.84 -3.22 -8.67
CA LEU A 210 -15.74 -3.95 -7.41
C LEU A 210 -16.76 -3.48 -6.33
N GLU A 211 -17.38 -2.31 -6.48
CA GLU A 211 -18.44 -1.82 -5.59
C GLU A 211 -19.82 -2.40 -5.94
N VAL A 212 -19.96 -3.06 -7.10
CA VAL A 212 -21.23 -3.63 -7.53
C VAL A 212 -21.48 -4.97 -6.83
N GLU A 213 -22.59 -5.09 -6.12
CA GLU A 213 -22.92 -6.25 -5.29
C GLU A 213 -22.94 -7.57 -6.09
N ASP A 214 -23.53 -7.56 -7.29
CA ASP A 214 -23.57 -8.74 -8.18
C ASP A 214 -22.19 -9.27 -8.58
N VAL A 215 -21.16 -8.42 -8.54
CA VAL A 215 -19.78 -8.78 -8.89
C VAL A 215 -19.15 -9.65 -7.79
N LEU A 216 -19.55 -9.45 -6.54
CA LEU A 216 -19.06 -10.23 -5.41
C LEU A 216 -19.48 -11.71 -5.44
N ILE A 217 -20.42 -12.09 -6.31
CA ILE A 217 -20.74 -13.50 -6.58
C ILE A 217 -19.53 -14.24 -7.20
N ALA A 218 -18.66 -13.52 -7.90
CA ALA A 218 -17.42 -14.06 -8.47
C ALA A 218 -16.17 -13.78 -7.61
N ILE A 219 -16.35 -13.54 -6.31
CA ILE A 219 -15.30 -13.03 -5.40
C ILE A 219 -14.07 -13.94 -5.35
N ASP A 220 -14.23 -15.27 -5.34
CA ASP A 220 -13.11 -16.22 -5.33
C ASP A 220 -12.22 -16.03 -6.55
N ARG A 221 -12.82 -15.91 -7.72
CA ARG A 221 -12.10 -15.69 -8.99
C ARG A 221 -11.38 -14.35 -8.98
N ILE A 222 -12.06 -13.30 -8.53
CA ILE A 222 -11.49 -11.95 -8.45
C ILE A 222 -10.31 -11.95 -7.48
N THR A 223 -10.47 -12.53 -6.30
CA THR A 223 -9.42 -12.63 -5.29
C THR A 223 -8.21 -13.39 -5.81
N HIS A 224 -8.42 -14.53 -6.45
CA HIS A 224 -7.34 -15.32 -7.05
C HIS A 224 -6.58 -14.52 -8.12
N ALA A 225 -7.29 -13.85 -9.02
CA ALA A 225 -6.68 -13.03 -10.07
C ALA A 225 -5.94 -11.82 -9.49
N MET A 226 -6.54 -11.12 -8.52
CA MET A 226 -5.92 -9.97 -7.84
C MET A 226 -4.68 -10.37 -7.06
N SER A 227 -4.69 -11.50 -6.34
CA SER A 227 -3.52 -12.01 -5.63
C SER A 227 -2.30 -12.15 -6.54
N GLY A 228 -2.50 -12.66 -7.77
CA GLY A 228 -1.42 -12.82 -8.75
C GLY A 228 -0.79 -11.50 -9.25
N VAL A 229 -1.50 -10.38 -9.15
CA VAL A 229 -1.02 -9.05 -9.59
C VAL A 229 -0.75 -8.08 -8.45
N THR A 230 -1.06 -8.44 -7.20
CA THR A 230 -1.01 -7.57 -6.02
C THR A 230 0.34 -6.86 -5.86
N VAL A 231 1.45 -7.58 -5.95
CA VAL A 231 2.80 -6.96 -5.78
C VAL A 231 3.05 -5.88 -6.84
N ALA A 232 2.71 -6.16 -8.09
CA ALA A 232 2.87 -5.19 -9.18
C ALA A 232 1.95 -3.97 -8.98
N LEU A 233 0.71 -4.18 -8.54
CA LEU A 233 -0.25 -3.12 -8.27
C LEU A 233 0.18 -2.27 -7.08
N MET A 234 0.68 -2.87 -6.01
CA MET A 234 1.18 -2.15 -4.85
C MET A 234 2.37 -1.25 -5.17
N LYS A 235 3.20 -1.61 -6.16
CA LYS A 235 4.33 -0.79 -6.64
C LYS A 235 3.90 0.32 -7.62
N ASN A 236 2.63 0.40 -7.98
CA ASN A 236 2.09 1.40 -8.89
C ASN A 236 1.13 2.36 -8.17
N TYR A 237 1.09 3.63 -8.62
CA TYR A 237 0.23 4.65 -8.02
C TYR A 237 -1.27 4.29 -8.14
N ASN A 238 -1.75 4.04 -9.37
CA ASN A 238 -3.16 3.70 -9.62
C ASN A 238 -3.50 2.29 -9.13
N GLY A 239 -2.61 1.32 -9.36
CA GLY A 239 -2.77 -0.06 -8.91
C GLY A 239 -2.95 -0.17 -7.40
N GLY A 240 -2.22 0.63 -6.62
CA GLY A 240 -2.36 0.67 -5.17
C GLY A 240 -3.79 1.01 -4.72
N TYR A 241 -4.50 1.91 -5.42
CA TYR A 241 -5.89 2.21 -5.09
C TYR A 241 -6.84 1.07 -5.41
N VAL A 242 -6.56 0.27 -6.44
CA VAL A 242 -7.36 -0.93 -6.73
C VAL A 242 -7.22 -1.95 -5.59
N ILE A 243 -6.00 -2.18 -5.08
CA ILE A 243 -5.79 -3.06 -3.92
C ILE A 243 -6.49 -2.51 -2.67
N LEU A 244 -6.39 -1.21 -2.39
CA LEU A 244 -7.12 -0.58 -1.27
C LEU A 244 -8.65 -0.74 -1.42
N GLN A 245 -9.17 -0.66 -2.64
CA GLN A 245 -10.59 -0.91 -2.89
C GLN A 245 -10.97 -2.37 -2.62
N CYS A 246 -10.13 -3.35 -3.03
CA CYS A 246 -10.34 -4.74 -2.66
C CYS A 246 -10.40 -4.90 -1.13
N LEU A 247 -9.45 -4.31 -0.40
CA LEU A 247 -9.42 -4.36 1.06
C LEU A 247 -10.63 -3.68 1.71
N LYS A 248 -11.23 -2.68 1.06
CA LYS A 248 -12.43 -2.00 1.54
C LYS A 248 -13.70 -2.85 1.37
N VAL A 249 -13.87 -3.48 0.19
CA VAL A 249 -15.16 -4.10 -0.18
C VAL A 249 -15.21 -5.61 -0.01
N PHE A 250 -14.06 -6.30 0.03
CA PHE A 250 -14.04 -7.76 0.12
C PHE A 250 -14.43 -8.26 1.51
N PRO A 251 -15.06 -9.44 1.62
CA PRO A 251 -15.21 -10.16 2.89
C PRO A 251 -13.84 -10.46 3.53
N LEU A 252 -13.83 -10.67 4.85
CA LEU A 252 -12.61 -10.84 5.64
C LEU A 252 -11.64 -11.91 5.10
N GLU A 253 -12.16 -13.06 4.71
CA GLU A 253 -11.35 -14.16 4.15
C GLU A 253 -10.57 -13.73 2.90
N HIS A 254 -11.24 -13.03 1.99
CA HIS A 254 -10.66 -12.54 0.74
C HIS A 254 -9.70 -11.36 0.96
N LYS A 255 -9.98 -10.51 1.96
CA LYS A 255 -9.03 -9.48 2.42
C LYS A 255 -7.73 -10.11 2.90
N ASN A 256 -7.83 -11.14 3.76
CA ASN A 256 -6.68 -11.84 4.29
C ASN A 256 -5.82 -12.41 3.17
N ALA A 257 -6.42 -13.04 2.15
CA ALA A 257 -5.69 -13.57 1.00
C ALA A 257 -4.86 -12.51 0.25
N ILE A 258 -5.38 -11.28 0.11
CA ILE A 258 -4.64 -10.15 -0.49
C ILE A 258 -3.55 -9.64 0.46
N LEU A 259 -3.86 -9.49 1.76
CA LEU A 259 -2.92 -9.01 2.76
C LEU A 259 -1.75 -9.98 2.98
N ASP A 260 -1.99 -11.29 2.90
CA ASP A 260 -0.94 -12.30 2.97
C ASP A 260 0.09 -12.15 1.84
N VAL A 261 -0.38 -11.87 0.61
CA VAL A 261 0.53 -11.57 -0.51
C VAL A 261 1.33 -10.29 -0.24
N VAL A 262 0.70 -9.25 0.31
CA VAL A 262 1.39 -8.01 0.68
C VAL A 262 2.41 -8.27 1.79
N ALA A 263 2.05 -9.03 2.82
CA ALA A 263 2.93 -9.35 3.95
C ALA A 263 4.16 -10.14 3.51
N GLN A 264 3.96 -11.19 2.71
CA GLN A 264 5.05 -12.04 2.19
C GLN A 264 6.02 -11.26 1.28
N ASN A 265 5.57 -10.19 0.63
CA ASN A 265 6.36 -9.39 -0.29
C ASN A 265 6.62 -7.97 0.24
N CYS A 266 6.42 -7.74 1.54
CA CYS A 266 6.42 -6.38 2.12
C CYS A 266 7.75 -5.65 1.92
N ARG A 267 8.90 -6.35 2.00
CA ARG A 267 10.22 -5.79 1.76
C ARG A 267 10.33 -5.23 0.34
N ASP A 268 9.99 -6.05 -0.68
CA ASP A 268 10.07 -5.65 -2.09
C ASP A 268 9.09 -4.51 -2.43
N ILE A 269 7.93 -4.46 -1.77
CA ILE A 269 6.96 -3.38 -1.93
C ILE A 269 7.45 -2.12 -1.20
N ALA A 270 7.94 -2.23 0.03
CA ALA A 270 8.33 -1.10 0.87
C ALA A 270 9.51 -0.29 0.31
N VAL A 271 10.46 -0.93 -0.37
CA VAL A 271 11.60 -0.24 -1.02
C VAL A 271 11.24 0.41 -2.36
N ASN A 272 9.97 0.36 -2.76
CA ASN A 272 9.47 1.04 -3.94
C ASN A 272 8.81 2.38 -3.58
N LYS A 273 9.02 3.40 -4.40
CA LYS A 273 8.49 4.77 -4.19
C LYS A 273 6.97 4.84 -3.97
N ASN A 274 6.19 4.10 -4.75
CA ASN A 274 4.74 4.05 -4.59
C ASN A 274 4.34 3.01 -3.53
N GLY A 275 5.09 1.90 -3.48
CA GLY A 275 4.85 0.80 -2.57
C GLY A 275 4.93 1.22 -1.10
N CYS A 276 5.94 2.02 -0.73
CA CYS A 276 6.04 2.52 0.64
C CYS A 276 4.82 3.34 1.05
N CYS A 277 4.29 4.19 0.16
CA CYS A 277 3.06 4.95 0.41
C CYS A 277 1.83 4.04 0.51
N ASN A 278 1.74 3.02 -0.32
CA ASN A 278 0.59 2.11 -0.33
C ASN A 278 0.58 1.21 0.91
N ILE A 279 1.74 0.72 1.40
CA ILE A 279 1.83 0.01 2.69
C ILE A 279 1.38 0.92 3.84
N GLN A 280 1.82 2.18 3.88
CA GLN A 280 1.41 3.13 4.93
C GLN A 280 -0.12 3.31 4.95
N LYS A 281 -0.79 3.36 3.77
CA LYS A 281 -2.25 3.42 3.71
C LYS A 281 -2.91 2.17 4.27
N ILE A 282 -2.37 0.98 3.98
CA ILE A 282 -2.87 -0.28 4.58
C ILE A 282 -2.73 -0.23 6.10
N ILE A 283 -1.55 0.14 6.62
CA ILE A 283 -1.29 0.27 8.06
C ILE A 283 -2.23 1.29 8.74
N HIS A 284 -2.74 2.26 7.99
CA HIS A 284 -3.66 3.27 8.54
C HIS A 284 -5.08 2.73 8.76
N HIS A 285 -5.53 1.77 7.94
CA HIS A 285 -6.95 1.44 7.82
C HIS A 285 -7.40 0.15 8.50
N ASP A 286 -6.51 -0.76 8.96
CA ASP A 286 -6.95 -2.12 9.28
C ASP A 286 -6.58 -2.66 10.67
N ASP A 287 -7.60 -3.37 11.27
CA ASP A 287 -7.51 -4.17 12.51
C ASP A 287 -7.78 -5.67 12.22
N VAL A 288 -7.33 -6.22 11.08
CA VAL A 288 -7.56 -7.61 10.71
C VAL A 288 -6.33 -8.50 11.05
N PRO A 289 -6.50 -9.81 11.31
CA PRO A 289 -5.38 -10.70 11.67
C PRO A 289 -4.21 -10.69 10.68
N ALA A 290 -4.48 -10.66 9.37
CA ALA A 290 -3.43 -10.60 8.34
C ALA A 290 -2.61 -9.29 8.38
N PHE A 291 -3.14 -8.23 9.00
CA PHE A 291 -2.39 -7.01 9.27
C PHE A 291 -1.23 -7.24 10.25
N TYR A 292 -1.40 -8.11 11.24
CA TYR A 292 -0.32 -8.47 12.17
C TYR A 292 0.80 -9.22 11.47
N ALA A 293 0.47 -10.10 10.52
CA ALA A 293 1.48 -10.78 9.70
C ALA A 293 2.29 -9.77 8.85
N LEU A 294 1.64 -8.72 8.34
CA LEU A 294 2.34 -7.62 7.65
C LEU A 294 3.31 -6.89 8.59
N ILE A 295 2.87 -6.56 9.80
CA ILE A 295 3.74 -5.88 10.80
C ILE A 295 4.93 -6.76 11.17
N GLU A 296 4.73 -8.03 11.46
CA GLU A 296 5.80 -8.98 11.79
C GLU A 296 6.83 -9.10 10.66
N ASN A 297 6.37 -9.20 9.42
CA ASN A 297 7.27 -9.24 8.26
C ASN A 297 8.02 -7.91 8.07
N LEU A 298 7.41 -6.76 8.33
CA LEU A 298 8.08 -5.47 8.30
C LEU A 298 9.15 -5.38 9.40
N ILE A 299 8.88 -5.88 10.60
CA ILE A 299 9.83 -5.94 11.72
C ILE A 299 11.00 -6.84 11.37
N SER A 300 10.75 -8.05 10.86
CA SER A 300 11.81 -9.00 10.47
C SER A 300 12.73 -8.46 9.37
N ASN A 301 12.28 -7.48 8.59
CA ASN A 301 13.08 -6.79 7.58
C ASN A 301 13.54 -5.38 8.02
N ALA A 302 13.44 -5.06 9.32
CA ALA A 302 13.60 -3.69 9.81
C ALA A 302 14.97 -3.08 9.51
N GLU A 303 16.06 -3.84 9.58
CA GLU A 303 17.41 -3.32 9.30
C GLU A 303 17.54 -2.86 7.85
N ASP A 304 17.15 -3.70 6.90
CA ASP A 304 17.19 -3.38 5.47
C ASP A 304 16.28 -2.21 5.14
N LEU A 305 15.06 -2.22 5.69
CA LEU A 305 14.08 -1.16 5.47
C LEU A 305 14.54 0.17 6.06
N ALA A 306 15.18 0.16 7.24
CA ALA A 306 15.70 1.38 7.88
C ALA A 306 16.74 2.07 7.00
N LYS A 307 17.62 1.31 6.36
CA LYS A 307 18.71 1.82 5.48
C LYS A 307 18.23 2.16 4.06
N ASP A 308 17.02 1.79 3.66
CA ASP A 308 16.49 2.08 2.34
C ASP A 308 15.86 3.47 2.24
N GLN A 309 16.01 4.14 1.10
CA GLN A 309 15.52 5.50 0.86
C GLN A 309 13.98 5.65 0.93
N TYR A 310 13.22 4.57 0.75
CA TYR A 310 11.75 4.54 0.83
C TYR A 310 11.26 3.69 2.01
N GLY A 311 11.93 2.56 2.27
CA GLY A 311 11.60 1.63 3.35
C GLY A 311 11.61 2.30 4.73
N ASN A 312 12.57 3.21 4.97
CA ASN A 312 12.65 3.93 6.23
C ASN A 312 11.36 4.70 6.59
N TYR A 313 10.63 5.22 5.59
CA TYR A 313 9.35 5.91 5.83
C TYR A 313 8.24 4.97 6.31
N VAL A 314 8.26 3.69 5.89
CA VAL A 314 7.30 2.69 6.38
C VAL A 314 7.54 2.43 7.87
N LEU A 315 8.81 2.26 8.28
CA LEU A 315 9.15 2.05 9.69
C LEU A 315 8.86 3.29 10.53
N GLN A 316 9.24 4.50 10.08
CA GLN A 316 8.90 5.73 10.76
C GLN A 316 7.39 5.88 10.95
N PHE A 317 6.60 5.55 9.90
CA PHE A 317 5.14 5.59 10.00
C PHE A 317 4.62 4.59 11.04
N LEU A 318 5.13 3.37 11.04
CA LEU A 318 4.76 2.33 12.00
C LEU A 318 5.08 2.76 13.44
N VAL A 319 6.29 3.29 13.69
CA VAL A 319 6.71 3.80 14.99
C VAL A 319 5.80 4.94 15.49
N LYS A 320 5.43 5.86 14.61
CA LYS A 320 4.56 7.01 14.91
C LYS A 320 3.11 6.63 15.23
N LYS A 321 2.67 5.41 14.88
CA LYS A 321 1.38 4.87 15.34
C LYS A 321 1.32 4.66 16.86
N LYS A 322 2.47 4.70 17.54
CA LYS A 322 2.58 4.56 18.99
C LYS A 322 2.05 3.24 19.54
N MET A 323 2.11 2.20 18.72
CA MET A 323 1.84 0.82 19.16
C MET A 323 3.04 0.35 19.96
N LEU A 324 2.96 0.51 21.28
CA LEU A 324 4.13 0.38 22.18
C LEU A 324 4.79 -1.00 22.11
N GLU A 325 4.00 -2.04 21.91
CA GLU A 325 4.47 -3.42 21.72
C GLU A 325 5.24 -3.57 20.41
N VAL A 326 4.72 -3.01 19.32
CA VAL A 326 5.37 -3.02 17.99
C VAL A 326 6.70 -2.26 18.05
N ASN A 327 6.72 -1.10 18.73
CA ASN A 327 7.96 -0.35 18.93
C ASN A 327 8.98 -1.14 19.76
N ALA A 328 8.54 -1.87 20.78
CA ALA A 328 9.42 -2.73 21.58
C ALA A 328 9.98 -3.91 20.75
N MET A 329 9.16 -4.51 19.87
CA MET A 329 9.61 -5.54 18.93
C MET A 329 10.63 -4.99 17.94
N LEU A 330 10.41 -3.79 17.38
CA LEU A 330 11.38 -3.13 16.50
C LEU A 330 12.70 -2.84 17.22
N VAL A 331 12.66 -2.36 18.47
CA VAL A 331 13.89 -2.15 19.28
C VAL A 331 14.60 -3.46 19.53
N SER A 332 13.88 -4.53 19.81
CA SER A 332 14.47 -5.87 20.03
C SER A 332 15.11 -6.40 18.75
N GLU A 333 14.47 -6.26 17.59
CA GLU A 333 15.01 -6.71 16.29
C GLU A 333 16.26 -5.95 15.86
N LEU A 334 16.30 -4.66 16.18
CA LEU A 334 17.41 -3.77 15.84
C LEU A 334 18.53 -3.73 16.89
N ARG A 335 18.44 -4.52 17.99
CA ARG A 335 19.50 -4.62 19.01
C ARG A 335 20.86 -4.93 18.38
N TYR A 336 21.91 -4.36 18.95
CA TYR A 336 23.31 -4.45 18.52
C TYR A 336 23.61 -3.83 17.16
N LYS A 337 22.65 -3.10 16.57
CA LYS A 337 22.78 -2.42 15.27
C LYS A 337 22.63 -0.89 15.40
N PHE A 338 22.20 -0.37 16.55
CA PHE A 338 21.86 1.05 16.72
C PHE A 338 23.06 2.00 16.48
N VAL A 339 24.28 1.58 16.78
CA VAL A 339 25.47 2.38 16.51
C VAL A 339 25.61 2.62 14.99
N GLY A 340 25.53 1.56 14.19
CA GLY A 340 25.60 1.65 12.72
C GLY A 340 24.41 2.37 12.12
N LEU A 341 23.18 2.10 12.61
CA LEU A 341 21.96 2.75 12.17
C LEU A 341 21.96 4.26 12.47
N SER A 342 22.56 4.67 13.59
CA SER A 342 22.64 6.09 13.99
C SER A 342 23.49 6.94 13.06
N ILE A 343 24.44 6.36 12.36
CA ILE A 343 25.30 7.05 11.40
C ILE A 343 24.88 6.88 9.94
N ASP A 344 23.82 6.10 9.70
CA ASP A 344 23.25 5.96 8.38
C ASP A 344 22.31 7.12 8.03
N LYS A 345 22.30 7.53 6.77
CA LYS A 345 21.52 8.68 6.27
C LYS A 345 20.02 8.54 6.48
N TYR A 346 19.48 7.33 6.30
CA TYR A 346 18.06 7.04 6.38
C TYR A 346 17.68 6.44 7.72
N ALA A 347 18.48 5.46 8.19
CA ALA A 347 18.18 4.74 9.42
C ALA A 347 18.24 5.63 10.68
N SER A 348 19.09 6.67 10.70
CA SER A 348 19.14 7.62 11.83
C SER A 348 17.78 8.22 12.15
N ASN A 349 16.93 8.48 11.13
CA ASN A 349 15.58 9.00 11.35
C ASN A 349 14.68 7.97 12.06
N VAL A 350 14.84 6.67 11.75
CA VAL A 350 14.10 5.60 12.44
C VAL A 350 14.53 5.50 13.88
N VAL A 351 15.85 5.59 14.16
CA VAL A 351 16.39 5.58 15.53
C VAL A 351 15.87 6.78 16.32
N GLU A 352 15.86 7.99 15.74
CA GLU A 352 15.31 9.17 16.38
C GLU A 352 13.81 9.01 16.72
N ASP A 353 13.02 8.44 15.79
CA ASP A 353 11.60 8.19 16.02
C ASP A 353 11.39 7.12 17.11
N LEU A 354 12.19 6.05 17.15
CA LEU A 354 12.15 5.06 18.22
C LEU A 354 12.47 5.65 19.58
N LEU A 355 13.47 6.52 19.70
CA LEU A 355 13.79 7.25 20.93
C LEU A 355 12.63 8.13 21.41
N HIS A 356 11.86 8.68 20.48
CA HIS A 356 10.76 9.60 20.79
C HIS A 356 9.44 8.88 21.13
N TYR A 357 9.10 7.82 20.39
CA TYR A 357 7.75 7.24 20.43
C TYR A 357 7.68 5.89 21.14
N SER A 358 8.82 5.32 21.59
CA SER A 358 8.86 4.09 22.37
C SER A 358 8.67 4.33 23.87
N ARG A 359 8.45 3.24 24.62
CA ARG A 359 8.49 3.27 26.10
C ARG A 359 9.89 3.65 26.58
N THR A 360 9.97 4.20 27.78
CA THR A 360 11.24 4.62 28.42
C THR A 360 12.26 3.47 28.46
N GLU A 361 11.81 2.26 28.75
CA GLU A 361 12.67 1.06 28.83
C GLU A 361 13.27 0.71 27.44
N SER A 362 12.46 0.76 26.39
CA SER A 362 12.92 0.52 25.01
C SER A 362 13.89 1.60 24.55
N ALA A 363 13.61 2.87 24.86
CA ALA A 363 14.50 3.97 24.54
C ALA A 363 15.83 3.87 25.32
N ALA A 364 15.79 3.41 26.57
CA ALA A 364 17.00 3.18 27.38
C ALA A 364 17.93 2.17 26.72
N LEU A 365 17.40 1.05 26.22
CA LEU A 365 18.19 0.03 25.52
C LEU A 365 18.96 0.58 24.31
N ILE A 366 18.34 1.50 23.56
CA ILE A 366 18.98 2.16 22.40
C ILE A 366 20.14 3.05 22.89
N VAL A 367 19.90 3.85 23.94
CA VAL A 367 20.88 4.80 24.45
C VAL A 367 22.05 4.09 25.10
N GLU A 368 21.81 3.05 25.89
CA GLU A 368 22.84 2.21 26.51
C GLU A 368 23.76 1.59 25.47
N GLU A 369 23.20 0.97 24.42
CA GLU A 369 23.98 0.39 23.32
C GLU A 369 24.89 1.43 22.64
N ILE A 370 24.37 2.62 22.38
CA ILE A 370 25.17 3.70 21.76
C ILE A 370 26.25 4.20 22.72
N MET A 371 25.96 4.40 24.02
CA MET A 371 26.88 4.88 25.01
C MET A 371 28.02 3.92 25.31
N GLU A 372 27.72 2.62 25.39
CA GLU A 372 28.70 1.57 25.71
C GLU A 372 29.61 1.23 24.50
N SER A 373 29.26 1.72 23.34
CA SER A 373 30.06 1.46 22.12
C SER A 373 31.41 2.20 22.18
N PRO A 374 32.51 1.51 21.79
CA PRO A 374 33.80 2.18 21.59
C PRO A 374 33.74 3.27 20.50
N ASN A 375 32.73 3.22 19.64
CA ASN A 375 32.49 4.19 18.57
C ASN A 375 31.57 5.35 18.99
N PHE A 376 31.23 5.48 20.27
CA PHE A 376 30.32 6.53 20.76
C PHE A 376 30.68 7.93 20.27
N LEU A 377 31.95 8.32 20.38
CA LEU A 377 32.41 9.65 19.96
C LEU A 377 32.29 9.84 18.44
N GLN A 378 32.45 8.77 17.65
CA GLN A 378 32.22 8.80 16.20
C GLN A 378 30.74 9.11 15.93
N VAL A 379 29.80 8.49 16.65
CA VAL A 379 28.37 8.79 16.52
C VAL A 379 28.08 10.25 16.89
N VAL A 380 28.63 10.75 17.99
CA VAL A 380 28.46 12.15 18.45
C VAL A 380 28.94 13.15 17.39
N GLN A 381 30.06 12.86 16.73
CA GLN A 381 30.69 13.73 15.74
C GLN A 381 30.16 13.55 14.32
N HIS A 382 29.31 12.55 14.10
CA HIS A 382 28.80 12.23 12.77
C HIS A 382 27.68 13.16 12.31
N GLN A 383 27.63 13.46 11.01
CA GLN A 383 26.62 14.36 10.42
C GLN A 383 25.15 13.94 10.68
N TYR A 384 24.88 12.65 10.87
CA TYR A 384 23.56 12.11 11.22
C TYR A 384 23.49 11.72 12.71
N GLY A 385 24.51 11.03 13.20
CA GLY A 385 24.54 10.50 14.57
C GLY A 385 24.41 11.57 15.66
N ASN A 386 24.88 12.79 15.40
CA ASN A 386 24.73 13.89 16.36
C ASN A 386 23.25 14.19 16.67
N TYR A 387 22.33 14.07 15.72
CA TYR A 387 20.90 14.25 15.94
C TYR A 387 20.32 13.14 16.81
N VAL A 388 20.74 11.90 16.59
CA VAL A 388 20.35 10.76 17.43
C VAL A 388 20.75 11.00 18.89
N VAL A 389 22.01 11.45 19.13
CA VAL A 389 22.49 11.73 20.49
C VAL A 389 21.78 12.93 21.10
N GLN A 390 21.51 13.99 20.35
CA GLN A 390 20.70 15.13 20.85
C GLN A 390 19.28 14.67 21.21
N ARG A 391 18.70 13.75 20.42
CA ARG A 391 17.39 13.15 20.71
C ARG A 391 17.43 12.30 21.96
N ALA A 392 18.49 11.49 22.15
CA ALA A 392 18.71 10.71 23.35
C ALA A 392 18.78 11.64 24.62
N LEU A 393 19.53 12.74 24.56
CA LEU A 393 19.58 13.76 25.63
C LEU A 393 18.20 14.36 25.92
N GLN A 394 17.35 14.52 24.92
CA GLN A 394 16.02 15.12 25.06
C GLN A 394 15.04 14.19 25.78
N TYR A 395 15.08 12.87 25.45
CA TYR A 395 14.06 11.92 25.91
C TYR A 395 14.49 11.02 27.07
N THR A 396 15.80 10.93 27.42
CA THR A 396 16.24 10.21 28.60
C THR A 396 16.00 11.05 29.88
N LYS A 397 15.90 10.36 31.04
CA LYS A 397 15.70 10.94 32.34
C LYS A 397 16.54 10.19 33.39
N GLY A 398 16.69 10.78 34.58
CA GLY A 398 17.38 10.18 35.74
C GLY A 398 18.81 9.77 35.42
N PHE A 399 19.26 8.66 36.01
CA PHE A 399 20.64 8.18 35.97
C PHE A 399 21.19 8.00 34.52
N LEU A 400 20.40 7.47 33.61
CA LEU A 400 20.82 7.29 32.22
C LEU A 400 21.12 8.62 31.53
N HIS A 401 20.29 9.63 31.76
CA HIS A 401 20.54 10.99 31.27
C HIS A 401 21.80 11.62 31.85
N GLU A 402 22.00 11.48 33.16
CA GLU A 402 23.17 12.02 33.86
C GLU A 402 24.45 11.38 33.34
N ASN A 403 24.46 10.06 33.15
CA ASN A 403 25.59 9.34 32.57
C ASN A 403 25.90 9.79 31.14
N LEU A 404 24.85 9.90 30.28
CA LEU A 404 25.03 10.39 28.92
C LEU A 404 25.63 11.81 28.91
N CYS A 405 25.12 12.70 29.73
CA CYS A 405 25.69 14.05 29.92
C CYS A 405 27.14 14.00 30.39
N ALA A 406 27.45 13.19 31.41
CA ALA A 406 28.80 13.07 31.97
C ALA A 406 29.81 12.59 30.91
N ILE A 407 29.49 11.56 30.15
CA ILE A 407 30.37 11.05 29.06
C ILE A 407 30.58 12.11 27.97
N ILE A 408 29.55 12.85 27.60
CA ILE A 408 29.69 13.92 26.58
C ILE A 408 30.56 15.05 27.12
N LEU A 409 30.34 15.52 28.35
CA LEU A 409 31.06 16.63 28.94
C LEU A 409 32.53 16.29 29.29
N SER A 410 32.82 15.04 29.67
CA SER A 410 34.21 14.58 29.89
C SER A 410 35.04 14.56 28.60
N ASN A 411 34.38 14.52 27.44
CA ASN A 411 35.05 14.60 26.13
C ASN A 411 34.99 16.00 25.49
N HIS A 412 34.84 17.04 26.28
CA HIS A 412 34.65 18.42 25.84
C HIS A 412 35.70 18.88 24.83
N GLU A 413 36.99 18.66 25.07
CA GLU A 413 38.07 19.09 24.18
C GLU A 413 37.94 18.47 22.78
N ARG A 414 37.72 17.14 22.72
CA ARG A 414 37.58 16.41 21.48
C ARG A 414 36.33 16.82 20.70
N LEU A 415 35.22 17.07 21.39
CA LEU A 415 33.96 17.44 20.80
C LEU A 415 33.91 18.90 20.35
N SER A 416 34.68 19.78 21.06
CA SER A 416 34.80 21.20 20.71
C SER A 416 35.58 21.45 19.41
N SER A 417 36.30 20.45 18.90
CA SER A 417 37.09 20.57 17.67
C SER A 417 36.21 20.47 16.37
N CYS A 418 34.99 19.96 16.46
CA CYS A 418 34.12 19.78 15.29
C CYS A 418 32.73 20.36 15.48
N LEU A 419 32.06 20.70 14.36
CA LEU A 419 30.74 21.34 14.35
C LEU A 419 29.68 20.51 15.08
N HIS A 420 29.55 19.23 14.71
CA HIS A 420 28.51 18.35 15.25
C HIS A 420 28.73 18.07 16.76
N GLY A 421 30.00 17.87 17.17
CA GLY A 421 30.35 17.74 18.60
C GLY A 421 29.97 18.97 19.42
N LYS A 422 30.19 20.20 18.90
CA LYS A 422 29.77 21.44 19.55
C LYS A 422 28.25 21.51 19.75
N MET A 423 27.48 21.06 18.78
CA MET A 423 26.01 21.02 18.87
C MET A 423 25.53 20.10 20.00
N VAL A 424 26.11 18.90 20.09
CA VAL A 424 25.77 17.95 21.18
C VAL A 424 26.22 18.48 22.54
N LEU A 425 27.44 19.05 22.65
CA LEU A 425 27.93 19.70 23.88
C LEU A 425 26.97 20.80 24.36
N HIS A 426 26.50 21.65 23.47
CA HIS A 426 25.55 22.72 23.81
C HIS A 426 24.25 22.15 24.42
N VAL A 427 23.70 21.10 23.83
CA VAL A 427 22.49 20.46 24.35
C VAL A 427 22.74 19.82 25.71
N ALA A 428 23.86 19.11 25.90
CA ALA A 428 24.23 18.49 27.18
C ALA A 428 24.42 19.54 28.31
N GLN A 429 25.10 20.65 28.00
CA GLN A 429 25.30 21.76 28.98
C GLN A 429 23.99 22.43 29.38
N LYS A 430 23.10 22.67 28.40
CA LYS A 430 21.75 23.25 28.64
C LYS A 430 20.91 22.33 29.52
N SER A 431 20.92 21.04 29.19
CA SER A 431 20.14 20.03 29.90
C SER A 431 20.53 19.90 31.38
N ARG A 432 21.83 20.03 31.68
CA ARG A 432 22.33 20.01 33.04
C ARG A 432 21.93 21.27 33.87
N ARG A 433 21.89 22.46 33.23
CA ARG A 433 21.52 23.73 33.91
C ARG A 433 20.03 23.82 34.29
N VAL A 434 19.17 23.15 33.58
CA VAL A 434 17.70 23.19 33.82
C VAL A 434 17.28 22.26 34.97
N ARG A 435 18.13 21.30 35.32
CA ARG A 435 17.83 20.28 36.35
C ARG A 435 18.67 20.41 37.66
N GLY A 436 19.67 21.28 37.69
CA GLY A 436 20.41 21.67 38.88
C GLY A 436 19.92 23.04 39.39
#